data_9153a8f53b9d635097d0efdc27d5ef1c
#
_entry.id   9153a8f53b9d635097d0efdc27d5ef1c
#
_cell.length_a   1.000
_cell.length_b   1.000
_cell.length_c   1.000
_cell.angle_alpha   90.00
_cell.angle_beta   90.00
_cell.angle_gamma   90.00
#
_symmetry.space_group_name_H-M   'P 1'
#
loop_
_entity.id
_entity.type
_entity.pdbx_description
1 polymer ?
#
loop_
_entity_poly.entity_id
_entity_poly.type
_entity_poly.pdbx_seq_one_letter_code
_entity_poly.pdbx_strand_id
1 'polypeptide(L)'
;MKSVGLRGLVVLGALLVLGTVNIAVVGKERIKRDGELVYLPLAPVDPRSLVQGDYMALRFAMADAIERRNAADKRLLHNGEVAFVSVKLDDRRIASLSDDPSAVSIKLRYLIRNGHVWLGTNAFFFEEGTGERFRGASYGEFRVDRESGEAVLVGLRSSTLTAL
;
A
#
# COMPACT_ATOMS: atom_id res chain seq x y z
N MET A 1 -21.51 -12.06 43.29
CA MET A 1 -22.26 -11.76 42.05
C MET A 1 -21.57 -10.71 41.13
N LYS A 2 -20.81 -9.71 41.65
CA LYS A 2 -20.15 -8.68 40.82
C LYS A 2 -19.00 -9.21 39.89
N SER A 3 -18.32 -10.30 40.29
CA SER A 3 -17.21 -10.86 39.51
C SER A 3 -17.61 -11.62 38.23
N VAL A 4 -18.80 -12.18 38.19
CA VAL A 4 -19.31 -12.89 37.01
C VAL A 4 -19.67 -11.90 35.90
N GLY A 5 -20.27 -10.76 36.24
CA GLY A 5 -20.58 -9.71 35.27
C GLY A 5 -19.32 -9.08 34.65
N LEU A 6 -18.28 -8.85 35.44
CA LEU A 6 -17.01 -8.31 34.95
C LEU A 6 -16.29 -9.31 34.00
N ARG A 7 -16.28 -10.58 34.34
CA ARG A 7 -15.73 -11.63 33.46
C ARG A 7 -16.47 -11.73 32.14
N GLY A 8 -17.81 -11.66 32.17
CA GLY A 8 -18.63 -11.62 30.95
C GLY A 8 -18.34 -10.41 30.07
N LEU A 9 -18.16 -9.24 30.65
CA LEU A 9 -17.79 -8.01 29.93
C LEU A 9 -16.41 -8.10 29.27
N VAL A 10 -15.43 -8.67 29.95
CA VAL A 10 -14.07 -8.89 29.40
C VAL A 10 -14.11 -9.86 28.23
N VAL A 11 -14.84 -10.97 28.36
CA VAL A 11 -14.99 -11.94 27.26
C VAL A 11 -15.69 -11.32 26.06
N LEU A 12 -16.75 -10.55 26.27
CA LEU A 12 -17.46 -9.86 25.20
C LEU A 12 -16.53 -8.86 24.49
N GLY A 13 -15.76 -8.07 25.24
CA GLY A 13 -14.77 -7.15 24.70
C GLY A 13 -13.71 -7.87 23.85
N ALA A 14 -13.18 -8.99 24.34
CA ALA A 14 -12.22 -9.80 23.61
C ALA A 14 -12.81 -10.35 22.29
N LEU A 15 -14.05 -10.84 22.31
CA LEU A 15 -14.74 -11.32 21.13
C LEU A 15 -14.98 -10.21 20.09
N LEU A 16 -15.34 -9.00 20.53
CA LEU A 16 -15.49 -7.85 19.64
C LEU A 16 -14.16 -7.47 18.98
N VAL A 17 -13.07 -7.40 19.75
CA VAL A 17 -11.74 -7.10 19.21
C VAL A 17 -11.30 -8.18 18.21
N LEU A 18 -11.43 -9.46 18.56
CA LEU A 18 -11.13 -10.57 17.67
C LEU A 18 -11.99 -10.53 16.40
N GLY A 19 -13.28 -10.21 16.52
CA GLY A 19 -14.18 -10.08 15.38
C GLY A 19 -13.75 -8.97 14.43
N THR A 20 -13.43 -7.78 14.94
CA THR A 20 -12.97 -6.65 14.11
C THR A 20 -11.65 -6.93 13.42
N VAL A 21 -10.68 -7.54 14.11
CA VAL A 21 -9.39 -7.94 13.52
C VAL A 21 -9.60 -8.99 12.42
N ASN A 22 -10.44 -10.01 12.64
CA ASN A 22 -10.72 -11.02 11.63
C ASN A 22 -11.37 -10.42 10.38
N ILE A 23 -12.33 -9.52 10.52
CA ILE A 23 -12.96 -8.84 9.37
C ILE A 23 -11.91 -8.06 8.58
N ALA A 24 -11.01 -7.34 9.25
CA ALA A 24 -9.93 -6.59 8.59
C ALA A 24 -8.96 -7.52 7.83
N VAL A 25 -8.57 -8.64 8.43
CA VAL A 25 -7.68 -9.64 7.80
C VAL A 25 -8.35 -10.27 6.57
N VAL A 26 -9.60 -10.73 6.70
CA VAL A 26 -10.35 -11.32 5.58
C VAL A 26 -10.50 -10.32 4.43
N GLY A 27 -10.73 -9.04 4.74
CA GLY A 27 -10.78 -7.98 3.71
C GLY A 27 -9.46 -7.88 2.92
N LYS A 28 -8.31 -7.89 3.62
CA LYS A 28 -6.99 -7.85 2.96
C LYS A 28 -6.69 -9.11 2.15
N GLU A 29 -7.03 -10.28 2.67
CA GLU A 29 -6.85 -11.55 1.95
C GLU A 29 -7.73 -11.61 0.69
N ARG A 30 -8.95 -11.06 0.75
CA ARG A 30 -9.80 -10.93 -0.43
C ARG A 30 -9.13 -10.03 -1.49
N ILE A 31 -8.60 -8.88 -1.09
CA ILE A 31 -7.90 -7.97 -2.01
C ILE A 31 -6.68 -8.67 -2.63
N LYS A 32 -5.90 -9.40 -1.84
CA LYS A 32 -4.75 -10.18 -2.35
C LYS A 32 -5.15 -11.20 -3.41
N ARG A 33 -6.27 -11.88 -3.21
CA ARG A 33 -6.73 -12.94 -4.11
C ARG A 33 -7.43 -12.40 -5.37
N ASP A 34 -8.36 -11.46 -5.19
CA ASP A 34 -9.32 -11.05 -6.20
C ASP A 34 -9.03 -9.66 -6.77
N GLY A 35 -8.15 -8.87 -6.13
CA GLY A 35 -7.79 -7.51 -6.54
C GLY A 35 -7.09 -7.47 -7.90
N GLU A 36 -7.21 -6.34 -8.57
CA GLU A 36 -6.55 -6.11 -9.84
C GLU A 36 -5.04 -5.98 -9.67
N LEU A 37 -4.29 -6.64 -10.55
CA LEU A 37 -2.84 -6.58 -10.56
C LEU A 37 -2.36 -5.23 -11.08
N VAL A 38 -1.52 -4.57 -10.28
CA VAL A 38 -0.95 -3.25 -10.59
C VAL A 38 0.51 -3.22 -10.17
N TYR A 39 1.39 -2.76 -11.06
CA TYR A 39 2.79 -2.52 -10.76
C TYR A 39 3.03 -1.03 -10.51
N LEU A 40 3.53 -0.69 -9.31
CA LEU A 40 3.92 0.67 -8.97
C LEU A 40 5.44 0.80 -9.06
N PRO A 41 5.97 1.71 -9.92
CA PRO A 41 7.40 1.96 -10.00
C PRO A 41 7.94 2.44 -8.64
N LEU A 42 9.04 1.83 -8.20
CA LEU A 42 9.80 2.34 -7.07
C LEU A 42 10.57 3.59 -7.47
N ALA A 43 10.63 4.56 -6.58
CA ALA A 43 11.47 5.73 -6.77
C ALA A 43 12.94 5.31 -6.64
N PRO A 44 13.86 5.95 -7.39
CA PRO A 44 15.28 5.77 -7.18
C PRO A 44 15.64 6.20 -5.75
N VAL A 45 16.14 5.29 -4.96
CA VAL A 45 16.65 5.55 -3.60
C VAL A 45 18.09 5.09 -3.54
N ASP A 46 18.87 5.73 -2.67
CA ASP A 46 20.26 5.32 -2.45
C ASP A 46 20.30 3.83 -2.04
N PRO A 47 21.01 2.95 -2.78
CA PRO A 47 21.06 1.52 -2.45
C PRO A 47 21.54 1.22 -1.03
N ARG A 48 22.26 2.16 -0.41
CA ARG A 48 22.77 2.01 0.97
C ARG A 48 21.70 2.17 2.05
N SER A 49 20.55 2.81 1.72
CA SER A 49 19.45 3.05 2.66
C SER A 49 18.29 2.07 2.54
N LEU A 50 18.33 1.18 1.54
CA LEU A 50 17.18 0.32 1.20
C LEU A 50 17.02 -0.89 2.11
N VAL A 51 18.12 -1.46 2.60
CA VAL A 51 18.09 -2.68 3.41
C VAL A 51 18.61 -2.36 4.81
N GLN A 52 17.73 -2.41 5.77
CA GLN A 52 18.03 -2.17 7.17
C GLN A 52 17.51 -3.36 7.99
N GLY A 53 18.36 -4.36 8.21
CA GLY A 53 17.96 -5.60 8.88
C GLY A 53 16.98 -6.41 8.02
N ASP A 54 15.80 -6.72 8.55
CA ASP A 54 14.81 -7.64 7.97
C ASP A 54 13.72 -6.94 7.14
N TYR A 55 13.94 -5.68 6.76
CA TYR A 55 13.00 -4.95 5.91
C TYR A 55 13.71 -4.00 4.94
N MET A 56 13.02 -3.71 3.86
CA MET A 56 13.41 -2.70 2.87
C MET A 56 12.42 -1.54 2.91
N ALA A 57 12.93 -0.32 3.09
CA ALA A 57 12.11 0.88 2.97
C ALA A 57 11.72 1.08 1.49
N LEU A 58 10.43 1.31 1.25
CA LEU A 58 9.89 1.51 -0.08
C LEU A 58 9.47 2.96 -0.28
N ARG A 59 9.80 3.50 -1.43
CA ARG A 59 9.29 4.78 -1.92
C ARG A 59 8.79 4.58 -3.34
N PHE A 60 7.61 5.07 -3.64
CA PHE A 60 6.99 4.93 -4.95
C PHE A 60 7.07 6.24 -5.72
N ALA A 61 7.50 6.17 -6.99
CA ALA A 61 7.57 7.34 -7.88
C ALA A 61 6.20 8.03 -8.01
N MET A 62 5.12 7.26 -7.92
CA MET A 62 3.76 7.78 -7.93
C MET A 62 3.44 8.63 -6.70
N ALA A 63 3.93 8.28 -5.51
CA ALA A 63 3.75 9.09 -4.31
C ALA A 63 4.39 10.47 -4.50
N ASP A 64 5.61 10.52 -5.02
CA ASP A 64 6.31 11.77 -5.34
C ASP A 64 5.56 12.59 -6.39
N ALA A 65 4.94 11.95 -7.38
CA ALA A 65 4.16 12.64 -8.40
C ALA A 65 2.86 13.23 -7.83
N ILE A 66 2.18 12.52 -6.92
CA ILE A 66 0.99 13.02 -6.22
C ILE A 66 1.37 14.20 -5.32
N GLU A 67 2.48 14.11 -4.58
CA GLU A 67 2.98 15.21 -3.73
C GLU A 67 3.26 16.46 -4.56
N ARG A 68 3.97 16.33 -5.69
CA ARG A 68 4.22 17.47 -6.60
C ARG A 68 2.94 18.08 -7.14
N ARG A 69 1.94 17.27 -7.52
CA ARG A 69 0.64 17.76 -7.99
C ARG A 69 -0.10 18.51 -6.89
N ASN A 70 -0.19 17.94 -5.70
CA ASN A 70 -0.83 18.59 -4.56
C ASN A 70 -0.15 19.93 -4.21
N ALA A 71 1.17 19.99 -4.28
CA ALA A 71 1.93 21.22 -4.06
C ALA A 71 1.66 22.29 -5.14
N ALA A 72 1.58 21.88 -6.41
CA ALA A 72 1.23 22.78 -7.51
C ALA A 72 -0.19 23.34 -7.37
N ASP A 73 -1.14 22.51 -6.93
CA ASP A 73 -2.53 22.89 -6.69
C ASP A 73 -2.72 23.65 -5.35
N LYS A 74 -1.63 23.90 -4.61
CA LYS A 74 -1.64 24.53 -3.27
C LYS A 74 -2.60 23.83 -2.30
N ARG A 75 -2.80 22.53 -2.48
CA ARG A 75 -3.65 21.73 -1.61
C ARG A 75 -2.97 21.53 -0.26
N LEU A 76 -3.63 21.94 0.80
CA LEU A 76 -3.19 21.65 2.16
C LEU A 76 -3.45 20.15 2.46
N LEU A 77 -2.39 19.45 2.76
CA LEU A 77 -2.45 18.03 3.13
C LEU A 77 -2.59 17.91 4.65
N HIS A 78 -3.66 17.28 5.09
CA HIS A 78 -3.91 17.03 6.51
C HIS A 78 -3.45 15.62 6.89
N ASN A 79 -2.74 15.50 8.00
CA ASN A 79 -2.33 14.19 8.51
C ASN A 79 -3.55 13.32 8.81
N GLY A 80 -3.55 12.09 8.33
CA GLY A 80 -4.70 11.19 8.41
C GLY A 80 -5.73 11.35 7.29
N GLU A 81 -5.57 12.32 6.39
CA GLU A 81 -6.46 12.50 5.25
C GLU A 81 -6.34 11.31 4.29
N VAL A 82 -7.49 10.77 3.91
CA VAL A 82 -7.63 9.75 2.85
C VAL A 82 -8.10 10.43 1.59
N ALA A 83 -7.39 10.19 0.49
CA ALA A 83 -7.75 10.71 -0.81
C ALA A 83 -7.54 9.65 -1.90
N PHE A 84 -7.97 9.99 -3.11
CA PHE A 84 -7.93 9.08 -4.26
C PHE A 84 -7.24 9.76 -5.43
N VAL A 85 -6.58 8.95 -6.23
CA VAL A 85 -5.99 9.36 -7.50
C VAL A 85 -6.40 8.39 -8.59
N SER A 86 -6.65 8.91 -9.80
CA SER A 86 -6.88 8.09 -10.98
C SER A 86 -5.54 7.68 -11.58
N VAL A 87 -5.37 6.39 -11.83
CA VAL A 87 -4.17 5.84 -12.45
C VAL A 87 -4.54 5.10 -13.73
N LYS A 88 -3.69 5.27 -14.75
CA LYS A 88 -3.75 4.54 -16.01
C LYS A 88 -2.76 3.39 -15.95
N LEU A 89 -3.16 2.23 -16.45
CA LEU A 89 -2.28 1.08 -16.63
C LEU A 89 -1.84 0.99 -18.09
N ASP A 90 -0.58 0.68 -18.31
CA ASP A 90 -0.09 0.26 -19.62
C ASP A 90 -0.36 -1.24 -19.87
N ASP A 91 0.07 -1.73 -21.05
CA ASP A 91 -0.10 -3.14 -21.46
C ASP A 91 0.61 -4.12 -20.50
N ARG A 92 1.62 -3.64 -19.76
CA ARG A 92 2.36 -4.40 -18.75
C ARG A 92 1.78 -4.23 -17.34
N ARG A 93 0.64 -3.54 -17.21
CA ARG A 93 -0.01 -3.18 -15.93
C ARG A 93 0.80 -2.27 -15.02
N ILE A 94 1.73 -1.50 -15.59
CA ILE A 94 2.48 -0.48 -14.85
C ILE A 94 1.60 0.77 -14.73
N ALA A 95 1.46 1.25 -13.51
CA ALA A 95 0.61 2.40 -13.20
C ALA A 95 1.32 3.72 -13.41
N SER A 96 0.64 4.66 -14.02
CA SER A 96 0.99 6.07 -14.13
C SER A 96 -0.17 6.96 -13.72
N LEU A 97 0.10 8.19 -13.29
CA LEU A 97 -0.96 9.16 -13.00
C LEU A 97 -1.76 9.46 -14.28
N SER A 98 -3.07 9.52 -14.14
CA SER A 98 -3.96 9.94 -15.22
C SER A 98 -4.61 11.27 -14.85
N ASP A 99 -4.52 12.22 -15.77
CA ASP A 99 -5.26 13.51 -15.70
C ASP A 99 -6.57 13.43 -16.48
N ASP A 100 -6.78 12.34 -17.24
CA ASP A 100 -7.99 12.11 -18.02
C ASP A 100 -8.95 11.18 -17.27
N PRO A 101 -10.09 11.70 -16.79
CA PRO A 101 -11.09 10.88 -16.11
C PRO A 101 -11.84 9.91 -17.04
N SER A 102 -11.73 10.06 -18.37
CA SER A 102 -12.37 9.20 -19.37
C SER A 102 -11.52 7.99 -19.76
N ALA A 103 -10.22 8.00 -19.48
CA ALA A 103 -9.37 6.83 -19.67
C ALA A 103 -9.82 5.72 -18.71
N VAL A 104 -9.72 4.46 -19.13
CA VAL A 104 -9.92 3.30 -18.24
C VAL A 104 -8.94 3.41 -17.10
N SER A 105 -9.38 4.02 -16.02
CA SER A 105 -8.56 4.35 -14.86
C SER A 105 -9.01 3.55 -13.65
N ILE A 106 -8.03 3.13 -12.87
CA ILE A 106 -8.25 2.55 -11.56
C ILE A 106 -8.13 3.68 -10.54
N LYS A 107 -9.06 3.74 -9.59
CA LYS A 107 -8.89 4.60 -8.42
C LYS A 107 -7.90 3.95 -7.48
N LEU A 108 -6.86 4.70 -7.10
CA LEU A 108 -5.92 4.29 -6.08
C LEU A 108 -6.09 5.17 -4.85
N ARG A 109 -6.34 4.53 -3.72
CA ARG A 109 -6.48 5.19 -2.42
C ARG A 109 -5.10 5.48 -1.84
N TYR A 110 -4.91 6.69 -1.35
CA TYR A 110 -3.71 7.05 -0.59
C TYR A 110 -4.07 7.76 0.73
N LEU A 111 -3.14 7.72 1.65
CA LEU A 111 -3.24 8.33 2.96
C LEU A 111 -2.12 9.36 3.12
N ILE A 112 -2.40 10.49 3.76
CA ILE A 112 -1.37 11.44 4.14
C ILE A 112 -0.86 11.10 5.54
N ARG A 113 0.45 10.88 5.66
CA ARG A 113 1.14 10.66 6.93
C ARG A 113 2.38 11.55 7.01
N ASN A 114 2.45 12.38 8.06
CA ASN A 114 3.57 13.30 8.28
C ASN A 114 3.90 14.18 7.05
N GLY A 115 2.87 14.63 6.34
CA GLY A 115 3.03 15.43 5.12
C GLY A 115 3.39 14.63 3.85
N HIS A 116 3.55 13.32 3.93
CA HIS A 116 3.89 12.44 2.82
C HIS A 116 2.72 11.58 2.35
N VAL A 117 2.73 11.28 1.06
CA VAL A 117 1.77 10.37 0.43
C VAL A 117 2.15 8.92 0.71
N TRP A 118 1.20 8.17 1.24
CA TRP A 118 1.34 6.77 1.62
C TRP A 118 0.43 5.89 0.76
N LEU A 119 1.04 5.03 -0.05
CA LEU A 119 0.34 4.11 -0.96
C LEU A 119 0.36 2.68 -0.41
N GLY A 120 -0.57 2.38 0.51
CA GLY A 120 -0.70 1.06 1.12
C GLY A 120 0.40 0.72 2.12
N THR A 121 1.67 0.72 1.71
CA THR A 121 2.84 0.47 2.56
C THR A 121 4.05 1.26 2.10
N ASN A 122 5.02 1.42 2.99
CA ASN A 122 6.36 1.97 2.71
C ASN A 122 7.49 1.04 3.15
N ALA A 123 7.16 -0.21 3.49
CA ALA A 123 8.13 -1.22 3.88
C ALA A 123 7.76 -2.58 3.32
N PHE A 124 8.76 -3.36 2.96
CA PHE A 124 8.65 -4.75 2.58
C PHE A 124 9.51 -5.57 3.53
N PHE A 125 8.87 -6.49 4.26
CA PHE A 125 9.55 -7.37 5.20
C PHE A 125 9.92 -8.68 4.50
N PHE A 126 11.10 -9.20 4.81
CA PHE A 126 11.62 -10.45 4.26
C PHE A 126 12.37 -11.25 5.34
N GLU A 127 12.70 -12.50 5.06
CA GLU A 127 13.46 -13.34 5.99
C GLU A 127 14.88 -12.82 6.16
N GLU A 128 15.41 -12.91 7.39
CA GLU A 128 16.78 -12.51 7.72
C GLU A 128 17.80 -13.12 6.74
N GLY A 129 18.73 -12.30 6.28
CA GLY A 129 19.77 -12.70 5.33
C GLY A 129 19.32 -12.78 3.87
N THR A 130 18.03 -12.57 3.53
CA THR A 130 17.54 -12.64 2.14
C THR A 130 17.50 -11.29 1.42
N GLY A 131 17.89 -10.20 2.09
CA GLY A 131 17.79 -8.82 1.57
C GLY A 131 18.47 -8.58 0.22
N GLU A 132 19.56 -9.31 -0.07
CA GLU A 132 20.30 -9.20 -1.35
C GLU A 132 19.40 -9.48 -2.56
N ARG A 133 18.40 -10.37 -2.45
CA ARG A 133 17.47 -10.69 -3.53
C ARG A 133 16.69 -9.48 -4.00
N PHE A 134 16.41 -8.54 -3.09
CA PHE A 134 15.53 -7.42 -3.34
C PHE A 134 16.26 -6.15 -3.78
N ARG A 135 17.60 -6.16 -3.85
CA ARG A 135 18.39 -5.01 -4.35
C ARG A 135 18.07 -4.61 -5.78
N GLY A 136 17.60 -5.56 -6.59
CA GLY A 136 17.18 -5.33 -7.98
C GLY A 136 15.70 -4.91 -8.12
N ALA A 137 15.00 -4.66 -7.03
CA ALA A 137 13.58 -4.29 -7.07
C ALA A 137 13.39 -2.96 -7.80
N SER A 138 12.51 -2.98 -8.78
CA SER A 138 12.15 -1.80 -9.59
C SER A 138 10.67 -1.47 -9.48
N TYR A 139 9.85 -2.46 -9.11
CA TYR A 139 8.40 -2.31 -8.97
C TYR A 139 7.89 -3.00 -7.71
N GLY A 140 6.90 -2.38 -7.05
CA GLY A 140 6.02 -3.06 -6.11
C GLY A 140 4.86 -3.70 -6.87
N GLU A 141 4.61 -4.97 -6.60
CA GLU A 141 3.42 -5.67 -7.08
C GLU A 141 2.28 -5.50 -6.11
N PHE A 142 1.20 -4.89 -6.58
CA PHE A 142 0.01 -4.64 -5.77
C PHE A 142 -1.20 -5.37 -6.31
N ARG A 143 -2.10 -5.71 -5.39
CA ARG A 143 -3.49 -6.03 -5.69
C ARG A 143 -4.35 -4.87 -5.24
N VAL A 144 -5.17 -4.35 -6.15
CA VAL A 144 -6.01 -3.17 -5.91
C VAL A 144 -7.47 -3.56 -6.00
N ASP A 145 -8.22 -3.24 -4.96
CA ASP A 145 -9.67 -3.37 -4.99
C ASP A 145 -10.28 -2.21 -5.79
N ARG A 146 -11.05 -2.52 -6.83
CA ARG A 146 -11.61 -1.51 -7.75
C ARG A 146 -12.65 -0.60 -7.10
N GLU A 147 -13.35 -1.08 -6.09
CA GLU A 147 -14.43 -0.33 -5.44
C GLU A 147 -13.86 0.64 -4.41
N SER A 148 -13.01 0.15 -3.51
CA SER A 148 -12.42 0.94 -2.42
C SER A 148 -11.14 1.67 -2.81
N GLY A 149 -10.50 1.29 -3.91
CA GLY A 149 -9.18 1.79 -4.30
C GLY A 149 -8.05 1.34 -3.37
N GLU A 150 -8.34 0.43 -2.46
CA GLU A 150 -7.36 -0.06 -1.50
C GLU A 150 -6.33 -0.97 -2.17
N ALA A 151 -5.05 -0.72 -1.91
CA ALA A 151 -3.94 -1.45 -2.49
C ALA A 151 -3.20 -2.26 -1.42
N VAL A 152 -2.91 -3.52 -1.73
CA VAL A 152 -2.13 -4.43 -0.89
C VAL A 152 -0.89 -4.86 -1.65
N LEU A 153 0.29 -4.60 -1.09
CA LEU A 153 1.57 -5.07 -1.64
C LEU A 153 1.66 -6.59 -1.46
N VAL A 154 1.92 -7.32 -2.55
CA VAL A 154 2.03 -8.78 -2.54
C VAL A 154 3.43 -9.27 -2.88
N GLY A 155 4.29 -8.42 -3.43
CA GLY A 155 5.67 -8.78 -3.75
C GLY A 155 6.44 -7.63 -4.39
N LEU A 156 7.70 -7.92 -4.70
CA LEU A 156 8.58 -7.02 -5.45
C LEU A 156 8.99 -7.65 -6.78
N ARG A 157 9.19 -6.79 -7.77
CA ARG A 157 9.55 -7.19 -9.12
C ARG A 157 10.79 -6.46 -9.62
N SER A 158 11.58 -7.16 -10.42
CA SER A 158 12.73 -6.57 -11.14
C SER A 158 12.28 -5.61 -12.25
N SER A 159 13.22 -4.98 -12.94
CA SER A 159 12.95 -4.13 -14.12
C SER A 159 12.24 -4.87 -15.27
N THR A 160 12.38 -6.19 -15.34
CA THR A 160 11.72 -7.07 -16.31
C THR A 160 10.41 -7.67 -15.79
N LEU A 161 9.93 -7.25 -14.61
CA LEU A 161 8.77 -7.76 -13.89
C LEU A 161 8.89 -9.22 -13.41
N THR A 162 10.12 -9.74 -13.33
CA THR A 162 10.39 -11.05 -12.73
C THR A 162 10.23 -10.98 -11.21
N ALA A 163 9.66 -12.01 -10.59
CA ALA A 163 9.51 -12.11 -9.14
C ALA A 163 10.88 -12.17 -8.45
N LEU A 164 11.02 -11.44 -7.35
CA LEU A 164 12.20 -11.43 -6.51
C LEU A 164 11.97 -12.21 -5.22
#